data_887fbd76144dba04f7f5dd749b00a24e
#
_entry.id   887fbd76144dba04f7f5dd749b00a24e
#
_cell.length_a   1.000
_cell.length_b   1.000
_cell.length_c   1.000
_cell.angle_alpha   90.00
_cell.angle_beta   90.00
_cell.angle_gamma   90.00
#
_symmetry.space_group_name_H-M   'P 1'
#
loop_
_entity.id
_entity.type
_entity.pdbx_description
1 polymer ?
#
loop_
_entity_poly.entity_id
_entity_poly.type
_entity_poly.pdbx_seq_one_letter_code
_entity_poly.pdbx_strand_id
1 'polypeptide(L)'
;MKKNILFIAWVALFSLFASNSQAQSLKDLLNKDNISKVVNAITGTPETIDMTGTWTYSGSAVEFESDNLLMKAGGAAAATMAENKLNEQLSKVGIKEGQMSFTFNADSTFTSTVGKKKLSGTYSYNASTKQVDLKYLKLLNLHAKVNCTSNSMDLLFNSDKLLKLMIFLGSKTNSTALKTVSSLAENYDGMMLGFGLKK
;
A
#
# COMPACT_ATOMS: atom_id res chain seq x y z
N MET A 1 -10.30 -21.10 59.38
CA MET A 1 -9.04 -21.26 58.62
C MET A 1 -9.21 -22.06 57.31
N LYS A 2 -10.34 -21.98 56.58
CA LYS A 2 -10.55 -22.72 55.30
C LYS A 2 -10.78 -21.82 54.09
N LYS A 3 -10.75 -20.48 54.22
CA LYS A 3 -10.98 -19.53 53.12
C LYS A 3 -9.74 -19.07 52.39
N ASN A 4 -8.55 -19.26 52.95
CA ASN A 4 -7.30 -18.74 52.35
C ASN A 4 -6.60 -19.75 51.43
N ILE A 5 -6.99 -21.01 51.42
CA ILE A 5 -6.37 -22.04 50.57
C ILE A 5 -6.92 -21.99 49.14
N LEU A 6 -8.17 -21.53 48.94
CA LEU A 6 -8.75 -21.40 47.61
C LEU A 6 -8.17 -20.22 46.80
N PHE A 7 -7.69 -19.17 47.50
CA PHE A 7 -7.15 -17.99 46.81
C PHE A 7 -5.73 -18.22 46.28
N ILE A 8 -4.95 -19.08 46.97
CA ILE A 8 -3.58 -19.41 46.53
C ILE A 8 -3.60 -20.39 45.34
N ALA A 9 -4.61 -21.26 45.26
CA ALA A 9 -4.74 -22.16 44.10
C ALA A 9 -5.13 -21.43 42.79
N TRP A 10 -5.83 -20.29 42.90
CA TRP A 10 -6.22 -19.50 41.71
C TRP A 10 -5.06 -18.68 41.15
N VAL A 11 -4.13 -18.21 41.99
CA VAL A 11 -2.95 -17.46 41.54
C VAL A 11 -1.92 -18.38 40.90
N ALA A 12 -1.82 -19.66 41.36
CA ALA A 12 -0.90 -20.63 40.77
C ALA A 12 -1.35 -21.16 39.39
N LEU A 13 -2.65 -21.09 39.08
CA LEU A 13 -3.16 -21.55 37.78
C LEU A 13 -2.99 -20.53 36.67
N PHE A 14 -2.77 -19.24 36.98
CA PHE A 14 -2.58 -18.17 36.00
C PHE A 14 -1.11 -18.02 35.54
N SER A 15 -0.16 -18.67 36.23
CA SER A 15 1.28 -18.57 35.89
C SER A 15 1.77 -19.64 34.91
N LEU A 16 0.91 -20.56 34.43
CA LEU A 16 1.28 -21.65 33.51
C LEU A 16 0.91 -21.41 32.05
N PHE A 17 0.30 -20.26 31.71
CA PHE A 17 0.00 -19.90 30.32
C PHE A 17 0.91 -18.79 29.74
N ALA A 18 2.04 -18.49 30.38
CA ALA A 18 3.09 -17.66 29.79
C ALA A 18 4.02 -18.52 28.92
N SER A 19 3.46 -19.25 27.97
CA SER A 19 4.24 -20.00 26.98
C SER A 19 4.51 -19.13 25.76
N ASN A 20 5.70 -18.57 25.69
CA ASN A 20 6.64 -18.49 24.55
C ASN A 20 6.16 -18.27 23.09
N SER A 21 4.91 -17.95 22.82
CA SER A 21 4.44 -17.74 21.44
C SER A 21 4.26 -16.26 21.03
N GLN A 22 4.51 -15.31 21.93
CA GLN A 22 4.34 -13.88 21.61
C GLN A 22 5.65 -13.15 21.28
N ALA A 23 6.81 -13.74 21.58
CA ALA A 23 8.08 -13.07 21.33
C ALA A 23 8.53 -13.13 19.86
N GLN A 24 8.04 -14.06 19.08
CA GLN A 24 8.34 -14.14 17.63
C GLN A 24 7.47 -13.18 16.81
N SER A 25 6.19 -13.01 17.16
CA SER A 25 5.29 -12.08 16.50
C SER A 25 5.68 -10.60 16.66
N LEU A 26 6.28 -10.24 17.82
CA LEU A 26 6.78 -8.88 18.05
C LEU A 26 8.08 -8.58 17.28
N LYS A 27 8.92 -9.57 17.01
CA LYS A 27 10.13 -9.37 16.18
C LYS A 27 9.80 -9.15 14.71
N ASP A 28 8.76 -9.79 14.19
CA ASP A 28 8.29 -9.58 12.81
C ASP A 28 7.54 -8.25 12.65
N LEU A 29 6.87 -7.77 13.71
CA LEU A 29 6.27 -6.43 13.77
C LEU A 29 7.31 -5.31 13.95
N LEU A 30 8.50 -5.63 14.46
CA LEU A 30 9.63 -4.71 14.65
C LEU A 30 10.59 -4.71 13.46
N ASN A 31 10.13 -5.07 12.27
CA ASN A 31 10.90 -4.85 11.06
C ASN A 31 11.17 -3.34 10.90
N LYS A 32 12.39 -2.98 10.49
CA LYS A 32 12.88 -1.59 10.41
C LYS A 32 11.89 -0.65 9.70
N ASP A 33 11.17 -1.17 8.71
CA ASP A 33 10.17 -0.43 7.93
C ASP A 33 8.91 -0.08 8.74
N ASN A 34 8.51 -0.94 9.69
CA ASN A 34 7.37 -0.70 10.58
C ASN A 34 7.73 0.24 11.74
N ILE A 35 8.97 0.20 12.21
CA ILE A 35 9.46 1.12 13.25
C ILE A 35 9.48 2.55 12.71
N SER A 36 9.93 2.76 11.49
CA SER A 36 9.94 4.08 10.84
C SER A 36 8.52 4.64 10.69
N LYS A 37 7.54 3.80 10.33
CA LYS A 37 6.12 4.21 10.25
C LYS A 37 5.56 4.65 11.61
N VAL A 38 5.90 3.93 12.68
CA VAL A 38 5.45 4.26 14.05
C VAL A 38 6.14 5.50 14.59
N VAL A 39 7.44 5.65 14.38
CA VAL A 39 8.21 6.82 14.85
C VAL A 39 7.73 8.09 14.14
N ASN A 40 7.50 8.05 12.83
CA ASN A 40 7.01 9.19 12.08
C ASN A 40 5.59 9.60 12.48
N ALA A 41 4.73 8.66 12.85
CA ALA A 41 3.40 8.94 13.40
C ALA A 41 3.45 9.65 14.76
N ILE A 42 4.50 9.41 15.56
CA ILE A 42 4.63 9.98 16.91
C ILE A 42 5.35 11.36 16.89
N THR A 43 6.34 11.54 16.02
CA THR A 43 7.19 12.76 16.03
C THR A 43 6.64 13.91 15.20
N GLY A 44 5.65 13.69 14.34
CA GLY A 44 4.99 14.73 13.55
C GLY A 44 5.92 15.52 12.61
N THR A 45 7.18 15.12 12.47
CA THR A 45 8.09 15.72 11.49
C THR A 45 7.72 15.22 10.10
N PRO A 46 7.41 16.09 9.13
CA PRO A 46 7.25 15.68 7.75
C PRO A 46 8.58 15.12 7.28
N GLU A 47 8.67 13.80 7.17
CA GLU A 47 9.82 13.18 6.50
C GLU A 47 9.82 13.69 5.07
N THR A 48 10.93 14.33 4.67
CA THR A 48 11.11 14.75 3.28
C THR A 48 11.27 13.47 2.47
N ILE A 49 10.17 13.01 1.89
CA ILE A 49 10.16 11.81 1.07
C ILE A 49 10.95 12.11 -0.19
N ASP A 50 12.08 11.44 -0.37
CA ASP A 50 12.81 11.46 -1.63
C ASP A 50 12.26 10.37 -2.55
N MET A 51 11.41 10.79 -3.48
CA MET A 51 10.85 9.92 -4.50
C MET A 51 11.85 9.59 -5.62
N THR A 52 13.02 10.25 -5.68
CA THR A 52 13.94 10.08 -6.80
C THR A 52 14.50 8.65 -6.89
N GLY A 53 14.75 8.21 -8.11
CA GLY A 53 15.25 6.88 -8.42
C GLY A 53 14.25 6.00 -9.14
N THR A 54 14.61 4.74 -9.33
CA THR A 54 13.79 3.74 -10.01
C THR A 54 13.11 2.83 -9.00
N TRP A 55 11.80 2.72 -9.14
CA TRP A 55 10.92 1.95 -8.29
C TRP A 55 10.25 0.87 -9.12
N THR A 56 10.48 -0.38 -8.78
CA THR A 56 9.96 -1.55 -9.49
C THR A 56 8.71 -2.08 -8.80
N TYR A 57 7.69 -2.41 -9.58
CA TYR A 57 6.45 -2.99 -9.09
C TYR A 57 6.70 -4.34 -8.41
N SER A 58 6.29 -4.45 -7.16
CA SER A 58 6.43 -5.66 -6.32
C SER A 58 5.10 -6.27 -5.89
N GLY A 59 3.99 -5.62 -6.18
CA GLY A 59 2.64 -6.07 -5.83
C GLY A 59 1.65 -4.93 -5.80
N SER A 60 0.37 -5.23 -5.65
CA SER A 60 -0.65 -4.21 -5.43
C SER A 60 -0.56 -3.65 -4.01
N ALA A 61 -1.05 -2.44 -3.84
CA ALA A 61 -1.22 -1.79 -2.55
C ALA A 61 -2.68 -1.36 -2.37
N VAL A 62 -3.19 -1.51 -1.16
CA VAL A 62 -4.54 -1.09 -0.77
C VAL A 62 -4.46 -0.34 0.55
N GLU A 63 -5.16 0.78 0.62
CA GLU A 63 -5.27 1.57 1.84
C GLU A 63 -6.70 2.05 2.03
N PHE A 64 -7.16 2.12 3.25
CA PHE A 64 -8.41 2.76 3.62
C PHE A 64 -8.12 4.15 4.19
N GLU A 65 -8.98 5.13 3.89
CA GLU A 65 -8.79 6.52 4.32
C GLU A 65 -8.81 6.68 5.86
N SER A 66 -9.38 5.70 6.57
CA SER A 66 -9.39 5.69 8.04
C SER A 66 -9.44 4.26 8.59
N ASP A 67 -8.95 4.10 9.83
CA ASP A 67 -9.03 2.83 10.57
C ASP A 67 -10.48 2.36 10.76
N ASN A 68 -11.42 3.29 10.93
CA ASN A 68 -12.85 2.97 11.03
C ASN A 68 -13.40 2.32 9.75
N LEU A 69 -12.98 2.80 8.58
CA LEU A 69 -13.37 2.23 7.29
C LEU A 69 -12.71 0.87 7.09
N LEU A 70 -11.44 0.72 7.45
CA LEU A 70 -10.75 -0.56 7.43
C LEU A 70 -11.47 -1.60 8.30
N MET A 71 -11.85 -1.23 9.53
CA MET A 71 -12.57 -2.13 10.44
C MET A 71 -13.96 -2.50 9.92
N LYS A 72 -14.71 -1.55 9.33
CA LYS A 72 -15.99 -1.82 8.68
C LYS A 72 -15.87 -2.78 7.50
N ALA A 73 -14.77 -2.70 6.76
CA ALA A 73 -14.48 -3.57 5.64
C ALA A 73 -14.09 -5.01 6.05
N GLY A 74 -13.79 -5.25 7.31
CA GLY A 74 -13.33 -6.55 7.83
C GLY A 74 -11.86 -6.58 8.25
N GLY A 75 -11.25 -5.42 8.45
CA GLY A 75 -9.89 -5.27 8.97
C GLY A 75 -8.81 -5.68 7.97
N ALA A 76 -7.63 -6.04 8.49
CA ALA A 76 -6.46 -6.39 7.68
C ALA A 76 -6.69 -7.56 6.70
N ALA A 77 -7.56 -8.51 7.07
CA ALA A 77 -7.89 -9.63 6.19
C ALA A 77 -8.59 -9.17 4.90
N ALA A 78 -9.50 -8.19 5.00
CA ALA A 78 -10.18 -7.64 3.83
C ALA A 78 -9.21 -6.84 2.95
N ALA A 79 -8.28 -6.08 3.54
CA ALA A 79 -7.22 -5.39 2.81
C ALA A 79 -6.36 -6.37 2.00
N THR A 80 -5.88 -7.45 2.63
CA THR A 80 -5.10 -8.49 1.95
C THR A 80 -5.88 -9.19 0.83
N MET A 81 -7.17 -9.46 1.04
CA MET A 81 -8.01 -10.02 -0.03
C MET A 81 -8.18 -9.06 -1.21
N ALA A 82 -8.36 -7.77 -0.94
CA ALA A 82 -8.45 -6.74 -1.97
C ALA A 82 -7.13 -6.59 -2.73
N GLU A 83 -5.98 -6.60 -2.06
CA GLU A 83 -4.65 -6.60 -2.67
C GLU A 83 -4.45 -7.79 -3.60
N ASN A 84 -4.72 -9.01 -3.14
CA ASN A 84 -4.58 -10.22 -3.94
C ASN A 84 -5.46 -10.16 -5.20
N LYS A 85 -6.70 -9.72 -5.05
CA LYS A 85 -7.64 -9.58 -6.15
C LYS A 85 -7.21 -8.49 -7.14
N LEU A 86 -6.73 -7.35 -6.64
CA LEU A 86 -6.19 -6.28 -7.47
C LEU A 86 -4.96 -6.77 -8.25
N ASN A 87 -4.03 -7.45 -7.59
CA ASN A 87 -2.82 -7.98 -8.20
C ASN A 87 -3.13 -8.95 -9.37
N GLU A 88 -4.12 -9.82 -9.18
CA GLU A 88 -4.62 -10.70 -10.24
C GLU A 88 -5.14 -9.90 -11.45
N GLN A 89 -5.93 -8.83 -11.22
CA GLN A 89 -6.49 -8.03 -12.31
C GLN A 89 -5.42 -7.20 -13.03
N LEU A 90 -4.45 -6.64 -12.29
CA LEU A 90 -3.30 -5.93 -12.87
C LEU A 90 -2.49 -6.85 -13.78
N SER A 91 -2.26 -8.10 -13.37
CA SER A 91 -1.58 -9.10 -14.18
C SER A 91 -2.30 -9.39 -15.51
N LYS A 92 -3.65 -9.40 -15.52
CA LYS A 92 -4.46 -9.63 -16.74
C LYS A 92 -4.32 -8.50 -17.77
N VAL A 93 -4.01 -7.28 -17.33
CA VAL A 93 -3.75 -6.15 -18.23
C VAL A 93 -2.25 -5.96 -18.53
N GLY A 94 -1.41 -6.88 -18.08
CA GLY A 94 0.03 -6.92 -18.37
C GLY A 94 0.90 -6.18 -17.36
N ILE A 95 0.35 -5.73 -16.24
CA ILE A 95 1.10 -5.14 -15.13
C ILE A 95 1.47 -6.26 -14.16
N LYS A 96 2.73 -6.68 -14.20
CA LYS A 96 3.26 -7.82 -13.43
C LYS A 96 4.46 -7.41 -12.60
N GLU A 97 4.69 -8.12 -11.51
CA GLU A 97 5.86 -7.95 -10.67
C GLU A 97 7.16 -7.97 -11.49
N GLY A 98 8.06 -7.03 -11.22
CA GLY A 98 9.32 -6.86 -11.92
C GLY A 98 9.23 -6.35 -13.37
N GLN A 99 8.03 -6.25 -13.96
CA GLN A 99 7.84 -5.83 -15.35
C GLN A 99 7.30 -4.41 -15.51
N MET A 100 6.95 -3.77 -14.41
CA MET A 100 6.57 -2.36 -14.38
C MET A 100 7.52 -1.61 -13.45
N SER A 101 7.90 -0.40 -13.85
CA SER A 101 8.69 0.50 -13.02
C SER A 101 8.30 1.95 -13.23
N PHE A 102 8.58 2.76 -12.20
CA PHE A 102 8.56 4.21 -12.25
C PHE A 102 9.97 4.72 -11.96
N THR A 103 10.47 5.63 -12.76
CA THR A 103 11.73 6.35 -12.50
C THR A 103 11.38 7.82 -12.30
N PHE A 104 11.63 8.36 -11.13
CA PHE A 104 11.45 9.78 -10.80
C PHE A 104 12.80 10.47 -10.79
N ASN A 105 12.92 11.56 -11.53
CA ASN A 105 14.16 12.33 -11.65
C ASN A 105 14.10 13.60 -10.79
N ALA A 106 15.25 14.11 -10.38
CA ALA A 106 15.36 15.33 -9.57
C ALA A 106 14.84 16.61 -10.29
N ASP A 107 14.77 16.58 -11.61
CA ASP A 107 14.23 17.66 -12.44
C ASP A 107 12.70 17.66 -12.56
N SER A 108 12.01 16.92 -11.71
CA SER A 108 10.54 16.75 -11.72
C SER A 108 10.01 16.04 -12.98
N THR A 109 10.83 15.36 -13.72
CA THR A 109 10.39 14.45 -14.78
C THR A 109 10.25 13.02 -14.24
N PHE A 110 9.40 12.22 -14.88
CA PHE A 110 9.32 10.79 -14.57
C PHE A 110 9.10 9.97 -15.83
N THR A 111 9.43 8.69 -15.71
CA THR A 111 9.13 7.67 -16.71
C THR A 111 8.44 6.49 -16.05
N SER A 112 7.39 5.97 -16.67
CA SER A 112 6.80 4.67 -16.33
C SER A 112 7.05 3.67 -17.45
N THR A 113 7.44 2.45 -17.09
CA THR A 113 7.72 1.37 -18.03
C THR A 113 6.81 0.18 -17.69
N VAL A 114 6.13 -0.40 -18.69
CA VAL A 114 5.37 -1.65 -18.56
C VAL A 114 5.73 -2.56 -19.74
N GLY A 115 6.47 -3.61 -19.47
CA GLY A 115 7.04 -4.46 -20.52
C GLY A 115 7.93 -3.65 -21.46
N LYS A 116 7.54 -3.54 -22.75
CA LYS A 116 8.27 -2.74 -23.78
C LYS A 116 7.74 -1.30 -23.90
N LYS A 117 6.64 -0.97 -23.27
CA LYS A 117 6.02 0.36 -23.34
C LYS A 117 6.68 1.29 -22.33
N LYS A 118 7.16 2.44 -22.82
CA LYS A 118 7.78 3.49 -22.01
C LYS A 118 7.02 4.79 -22.22
N LEU A 119 6.61 5.42 -21.14
CA LEU A 119 5.83 6.66 -21.12
C LEU A 119 6.50 7.64 -20.17
N SER A 120 6.58 8.90 -20.56
CA SER A 120 7.24 9.96 -19.80
C SER A 120 6.25 11.06 -19.43
N GLY A 121 6.58 11.81 -18.40
CA GLY A 121 5.79 12.93 -17.93
C GLY A 121 6.54 13.79 -16.92
N THR A 122 5.81 14.68 -16.29
CA THR A 122 6.29 15.48 -15.15
C THR A 122 5.52 15.14 -13.90
N TYR A 123 6.15 15.30 -12.74
CA TYR A 123 5.48 15.12 -11.45
C TYR A 123 5.72 16.31 -10.54
N SER A 124 4.79 16.50 -9.61
CA SER A 124 4.99 17.40 -8.48
C SER A 124 4.54 16.68 -7.20
N TYR A 125 5.34 16.79 -6.14
CA TYR A 125 5.06 16.16 -4.86
C TYR A 125 4.81 17.21 -3.78
N ASN A 126 3.74 17.01 -3.02
CA ASN A 126 3.41 17.82 -1.85
C ASN A 126 3.63 16.99 -0.59
N ALA A 127 4.71 17.29 0.15
CA ALA A 127 5.09 16.55 1.35
C ALA A 127 4.05 16.68 2.50
N SER A 128 3.38 17.84 2.61
CA SER A 128 2.39 18.07 3.68
C SER A 128 1.15 17.22 3.53
N THR A 129 0.71 16.96 2.29
CA THR A 129 -0.48 16.13 1.98
C THR A 129 -0.12 14.72 1.56
N LYS A 130 1.18 14.42 1.39
CA LYS A 130 1.67 13.15 0.81
C LYS A 130 1.04 12.84 -0.54
N GLN A 131 0.77 13.85 -1.35
CA GLN A 131 0.17 13.70 -2.67
C GLN A 131 1.19 13.96 -3.77
N VAL A 132 1.08 13.19 -4.84
CA VAL A 132 1.84 13.39 -6.07
C VAL A 132 0.89 13.61 -7.23
N ASP A 133 1.19 14.61 -8.04
CA ASP A 133 0.54 14.83 -9.33
C ASP A 133 1.43 14.25 -10.43
N LEU A 134 0.90 13.32 -11.21
CA LEU A 134 1.55 12.71 -12.36
C LEU A 134 0.91 13.25 -13.64
N LYS A 135 1.68 13.91 -14.51
CA LYS A 135 1.21 14.47 -15.77
C LYS A 135 1.94 13.81 -16.94
N TYR A 136 1.28 12.90 -17.63
CA TYR A 136 1.79 12.23 -18.83
C TYR A 136 1.58 13.11 -20.07
N LEU A 137 2.59 13.85 -20.51
CA LEU A 137 2.68 14.58 -21.79
C LEU A 137 1.33 15.02 -22.39
N LYS A 138 0.51 15.74 -21.62
CA LYS A 138 -0.84 16.24 -22.00
C LYS A 138 -1.90 15.15 -22.25
N LEU A 139 -1.59 13.87 -21.96
CA LEU A 139 -2.49 12.75 -22.22
C LEU A 139 -3.32 12.35 -20.98
N LEU A 140 -2.71 12.40 -19.82
CA LEU A 140 -3.35 11.94 -18.58
C LEU A 140 -2.78 12.69 -17.37
N ASN A 141 -3.66 13.24 -16.55
CA ASN A 141 -3.32 13.84 -15.26
C ASN A 141 -3.92 12.99 -14.15
N LEU A 142 -3.08 12.60 -13.20
CA LEU A 142 -3.44 11.73 -12.08
C LEU A 142 -2.96 12.33 -10.78
N HIS A 143 -3.81 12.23 -9.75
CA HIS A 143 -3.47 12.52 -8.37
C HIS A 143 -3.35 11.20 -7.63
N ALA A 144 -2.27 11.00 -6.90
CA ALA A 144 -2.05 9.82 -6.08
C ALA A 144 -1.59 10.21 -4.68
N LYS A 145 -1.94 9.40 -3.69
CA LYS A 145 -1.32 9.41 -2.37
C LYS A 145 -0.05 8.58 -2.42
N VAL A 146 0.98 9.02 -1.73
CA VAL A 146 2.28 8.34 -1.66
C VAL A 146 2.62 8.03 -0.23
N ASN A 147 2.84 6.76 0.08
CA ASN A 147 3.53 6.32 1.28
C ASN A 147 4.89 5.80 0.86
N CYS A 148 5.97 6.45 1.30
CA CYS A 148 7.31 6.13 0.84
C CYS A 148 8.25 5.97 2.03
N THR A 149 9.13 4.98 1.95
CA THR A 149 10.29 4.76 2.81
C THR A 149 11.55 4.81 1.96
N SER A 150 12.72 4.51 2.53
CA SER A 150 13.96 4.41 1.77
C SER A 150 13.93 3.35 0.67
N ASN A 151 13.17 2.25 0.85
CA ASN A 151 13.21 1.06 -0.01
C ASN A 151 11.84 0.65 -0.57
N SER A 152 10.76 1.23 -0.09
CA SER A 152 9.39 0.92 -0.54
C SER A 152 8.57 2.17 -0.78
N MET A 153 7.65 2.11 -1.73
CA MET A 153 6.72 3.17 -2.05
C MET A 153 5.36 2.56 -2.41
N ASP A 154 4.30 3.04 -1.77
CA ASP A 154 2.94 2.77 -2.24
C ASP A 154 2.45 4.00 -3.00
N LEU A 155 2.02 3.78 -4.23
CA LEU A 155 1.43 4.80 -5.10
C LEU A 155 -0.06 4.48 -5.26
N LEU A 156 -0.90 5.22 -4.53
CA LEU A 156 -2.30 4.92 -4.29
C LEU A 156 -3.23 5.91 -5.00
N PHE A 157 -4.26 5.42 -5.65
CA PHE A 157 -5.22 6.17 -6.44
C PHE A 157 -6.64 5.86 -5.99
N ASN A 158 -7.56 6.80 -6.21
CA ASN A 158 -8.98 6.47 -6.25
C ASN A 158 -9.24 5.52 -7.43
N SER A 159 -10.26 4.70 -7.34
CA SER A 159 -10.54 3.64 -8.32
C SER A 159 -10.63 4.13 -9.76
N ASP A 160 -11.31 5.24 -10.01
CA ASP A 160 -11.48 5.81 -11.35
C ASP A 160 -10.14 6.27 -11.96
N LYS A 161 -9.22 6.77 -11.13
CA LYS A 161 -7.88 7.17 -11.56
C LYS A 161 -7.00 5.96 -11.84
N LEU A 162 -7.09 4.93 -10.97
CA LEU A 162 -6.38 3.67 -11.21
C LEU A 162 -6.87 3.00 -12.50
N LEU A 163 -8.18 2.95 -12.74
CA LEU A 163 -8.74 2.38 -13.96
C LEU A 163 -8.22 3.11 -15.22
N LYS A 164 -8.20 4.44 -15.21
CA LYS A 164 -7.61 5.23 -16.30
C LYS A 164 -6.13 4.90 -16.52
N LEU A 165 -5.38 4.78 -15.43
CA LEU A 165 -3.96 4.43 -15.49
C LEU A 165 -3.76 3.00 -16.00
N MET A 166 -4.55 2.03 -15.56
CA MET A 166 -4.50 0.64 -16.05
C MET A 166 -4.75 0.56 -17.56
N ILE A 167 -5.74 1.30 -18.07
CA ILE A 167 -6.03 1.37 -19.52
C ILE A 167 -4.86 2.00 -20.26
N PHE A 168 -4.28 3.06 -19.70
CA PHE A 168 -3.22 3.83 -20.31
C PHE A 168 -1.87 3.08 -20.32
N LEU A 169 -1.50 2.44 -19.21
CA LEU A 169 -0.26 1.67 -19.05
C LEU A 169 -0.39 0.26 -19.61
N GLY A 170 -1.53 -0.37 -19.42
CA GLY A 170 -1.74 -1.77 -19.74
C GLY A 170 -1.40 -2.11 -21.20
N SER A 171 -0.84 -3.27 -21.40
CA SER A 171 -0.52 -3.81 -22.73
C SER A 171 -1.69 -4.54 -23.38
N LYS A 172 -2.75 -4.82 -22.59
CA LYS A 172 -3.96 -5.53 -23.01
C LYS A 172 -5.18 -4.86 -22.40
N THR A 173 -6.21 -4.66 -23.22
CA THR A 173 -7.53 -4.27 -22.72
C THR A 173 -8.28 -5.51 -22.23
N ASN A 174 -8.65 -5.52 -20.95
CA ASN A 174 -9.46 -6.58 -20.37
C ASN A 174 -10.62 -5.96 -19.59
N SER A 175 -11.79 -5.96 -20.23
CA SER A 175 -13.00 -5.34 -19.66
C SER A 175 -13.46 -6.00 -18.35
N THR A 176 -13.24 -7.31 -18.19
CA THR A 176 -13.57 -8.04 -16.96
C THR A 176 -12.65 -7.59 -15.81
N ALA A 177 -11.35 -7.46 -16.08
CA ALA A 177 -10.40 -6.97 -15.08
C ALA A 177 -10.75 -5.56 -14.62
N LEU A 178 -11.07 -4.67 -15.55
CA LEU A 178 -11.46 -3.29 -15.24
C LEU A 178 -12.76 -3.22 -14.41
N LYS A 179 -13.78 -4.01 -14.77
CA LYS A 179 -15.02 -4.12 -13.99
C LYS A 179 -14.77 -4.65 -12.59
N THR A 180 -13.90 -5.64 -12.43
CA THR A 180 -13.57 -6.20 -11.11
C THR A 180 -12.87 -5.17 -10.23
N VAL A 181 -11.96 -4.37 -10.77
CA VAL A 181 -11.29 -3.29 -10.00
C VAL A 181 -12.31 -2.20 -9.62
N SER A 182 -13.22 -1.82 -10.51
CA SER A 182 -14.31 -0.89 -10.19
C SER A 182 -15.16 -1.41 -9.02
N SER A 183 -15.61 -2.67 -9.11
CA SER A 183 -16.42 -3.29 -8.06
C SER A 183 -15.69 -3.43 -6.72
N LEU A 184 -14.37 -3.60 -6.72
CA LEU A 184 -13.60 -3.59 -5.46
C LEU A 184 -13.75 -2.27 -4.73
N ALA A 185 -13.63 -1.16 -5.44
CA ALA A 185 -13.74 0.16 -4.84
C ALA A 185 -15.19 0.53 -4.46
N GLU A 186 -16.18 0.09 -5.25
CA GLU A 186 -17.60 0.31 -4.96
C GLU A 186 -18.06 -0.43 -3.69
N ASN A 187 -17.46 -1.58 -3.40
CA ASN A 187 -17.81 -2.38 -2.22
C ASN A 187 -17.17 -1.85 -0.92
N TYR A 188 -16.16 -0.99 -1.02
CA TYR A 188 -15.42 -0.48 0.13
C TYR A 188 -15.25 1.03 0.01
N ASP A 189 -16.13 1.78 0.67
CA ASP A 189 -16.07 3.24 0.72
C ASP A 189 -14.73 3.71 1.32
N GLY A 190 -14.11 4.73 0.72
CA GLY A 190 -12.83 5.27 1.15
C GLY A 190 -11.63 4.34 0.95
N MET A 191 -11.72 3.34 0.06
CA MET A 191 -10.60 2.50 -0.32
C MET A 191 -9.79 3.13 -1.45
N MET A 192 -8.49 3.25 -1.24
CA MET A 192 -7.51 3.62 -2.27
C MET A 192 -6.78 2.37 -2.76
N LEU A 193 -6.55 2.32 -4.06
CA LEU A 193 -5.96 1.17 -4.76
C LEU A 193 -4.72 1.61 -5.54
N GLY A 194 -3.70 0.76 -5.62
CA GLY A 194 -2.50 1.15 -6.35
C GLY A 194 -1.40 0.12 -6.44
N PHE A 195 -0.19 0.64 -6.49
CA PHE A 195 1.03 -0.12 -6.72
C PHE A 195 1.95 -0.05 -5.52
N GLY A 196 2.34 -1.21 -5.00
CA GLY A 196 3.48 -1.37 -4.12
C GLY A 196 4.75 -1.50 -4.95
N LEU A 197 5.72 -0.65 -4.67
CA LEU A 197 6.95 -0.50 -5.43
C LEU A 197 8.16 -0.66 -4.51
N LYS A 198 9.27 -1.15 -5.05
CA LYS A 198 10.56 -1.30 -4.35
C LYS A 198 11.70 -0.72 -5.19
N LYS A 199 12.71 -0.15 -4.49
CA LYS A 199 14.02 0.20 -5.08
C LYS A 199 14.87 -1.02 -5.34
#